data_6b56aedce371925b0cad8f34ab44f02a
#
_entry.id   6b56aedce371925b0cad8f34ab44f02a
#
_cell.length_a   1.000
_cell.length_b   1.000
_cell.length_c   1.000
_cell.angle_alpha   90.00
_cell.angle_beta   90.00
_cell.angle_gamma   90.00
#
_symmetry.space_group_name_H-M   'P 1'
#
loop_
_entity.id
_entity.type
_entity.pdbx_description
1 polymer ?
#
loop_
_entity_poly.entity_id
_entity_poly.type
_entity_poly.pdbx_seq_one_letter_code
_entity_poly.pdbx_strand_id
1 'polypeptide(L)'
;MAEQAQPFVHLRVHSAYSLLEGALPIGKLAKLAVGYNFPAIGLTDTNNLFGALEFSEKLWSEGVQPIVGCSLDVDFGDQRDAQSPMVRTLANSPRAHSAGRLALYAMNADGYANLMRLSKAMYFDPAADEPTHTKIARIEECSGGLIALTGGPDGPISLALHGDHTALAAARCDRLANLFGDRLYVELQRHGIDKERRVESALIDLAGKFSAGIAAGLRIIDHQLRHQKRQIEG
;
A
#
# COMPACT_ATOMS: atom_id res chain seq x y z
N MET A 1 22.35 -16.68 24.30
CA MET A 1 21.01 -16.06 24.26
C MET A 1 20.50 -16.26 22.85
N ALA A 2 19.46 -17.07 22.66
CA ALA A 2 18.86 -17.23 21.33
C ALA A 2 18.24 -15.90 20.93
N GLU A 3 18.68 -15.36 19.80
CA GLU A 3 18.09 -14.19 19.16
C GLU A 3 16.63 -14.55 18.86
N GLN A 4 15.70 -13.97 19.61
CA GLN A 4 14.27 -14.19 19.37
C GLN A 4 13.98 -13.61 17.98
N ALA A 5 13.73 -14.50 17.02
CA ALA A 5 13.29 -14.10 15.69
C ALA A 5 12.11 -13.14 15.84
N GLN A 6 12.24 -11.94 15.30
CA GLN A 6 11.17 -10.94 15.31
C GLN A 6 9.94 -11.54 14.61
N PRO A 7 8.77 -11.48 15.21
CA PRO A 7 7.59 -12.08 14.62
C PRO A 7 7.25 -11.40 13.29
N PHE A 8 6.96 -12.21 12.28
CA PHE A 8 6.59 -11.72 10.96
C PHE A 8 5.17 -11.13 10.96
N VAL A 9 4.97 -10.01 10.28
CA VAL A 9 3.66 -9.39 10.10
C VAL A 9 3.34 -9.25 8.62
N HIS A 10 2.24 -9.86 8.21
CA HIS A 10 1.70 -9.70 6.88
C HIS A 10 1.01 -8.34 6.75
N LEU A 11 1.55 -7.46 5.91
CA LEU A 11 0.97 -6.13 5.70
C LEU A 11 0.04 -6.10 4.48
N ARG A 12 0.34 -6.88 3.43
CA ARG A 12 -0.43 -6.91 2.18
C ARG A 12 -1.37 -8.12 2.15
N VAL A 13 -2.49 -8.03 2.87
CA VAL A 13 -3.51 -9.08 2.86
C VAL A 13 -4.79 -8.54 2.24
N HIS A 14 -5.35 -9.28 1.29
CA HIS A 14 -6.64 -9.03 0.67
C HIS A 14 -7.66 -10.01 1.21
N SER A 15 -8.80 -9.50 1.64
CA SER A 15 -9.94 -10.31 2.05
C SER A 15 -10.86 -10.63 0.87
N ALA A 16 -11.94 -11.39 1.12
CA ALA A 16 -12.97 -11.65 0.12
C ALA A 16 -13.66 -10.38 -0.43
N TYR A 17 -13.44 -9.21 0.20
CA TYR A 17 -13.91 -7.93 -0.33
C TYR A 17 -13.06 -7.38 -1.48
N SER A 18 -11.86 -7.95 -1.72
CA SER A 18 -11.08 -7.72 -2.93
C SER A 18 -11.46 -8.77 -3.97
N LEU A 19 -12.48 -8.50 -4.76
CA LEU A 19 -13.00 -9.43 -5.77
C LEU A 19 -11.89 -9.88 -6.74
N LEU A 20 -11.80 -11.18 -6.99
CA LEU A 20 -10.79 -11.84 -7.84
C LEU A 20 -9.35 -11.79 -7.30
N GLU A 21 -9.08 -11.18 -6.16
CA GLU A 21 -7.75 -11.09 -5.56
C GLU A 21 -7.68 -11.78 -4.19
N GLY A 22 -8.69 -11.57 -3.34
CA GLY A 22 -8.77 -12.18 -2.02
C GLY A 22 -9.76 -13.33 -1.97
N ALA A 23 -9.33 -14.47 -1.44
CA ALA A 23 -10.18 -15.66 -1.33
C ALA A 23 -10.72 -15.92 0.09
N LEU A 24 -10.16 -15.26 1.10
CA LEU A 24 -10.45 -15.58 2.49
C LEU A 24 -11.41 -14.56 3.12
N PRO A 25 -12.53 -15.03 3.68
CA PRO A 25 -13.35 -14.22 4.57
C PRO A 25 -12.57 -13.76 5.81
N ILE A 26 -12.91 -12.61 6.36
CA ILE A 26 -12.21 -11.99 7.51
C ILE A 26 -12.14 -12.95 8.71
N GLY A 27 -13.23 -13.67 9.01
CA GLY A 27 -13.22 -14.64 10.11
C GLY A 27 -12.21 -15.78 9.94
N LYS A 28 -11.86 -16.17 8.70
CA LYS A 28 -10.78 -17.14 8.44
C LYS A 28 -9.41 -16.49 8.58
N LEU A 29 -9.25 -15.24 8.13
CA LEU A 29 -7.99 -14.49 8.31
C LEU A 29 -7.65 -14.33 9.80
N ALA A 30 -8.63 -14.01 10.65
CA ALA A 30 -8.44 -13.90 12.10
C ALA A 30 -7.97 -15.24 12.70
N LYS A 31 -8.64 -16.36 12.35
CA LYS A 31 -8.24 -17.70 12.83
C LYS A 31 -6.84 -18.09 12.38
N LEU A 32 -6.44 -17.76 11.16
CA LEU A 32 -5.09 -18.02 10.67
C LEU A 32 -4.06 -17.16 11.42
N ALA A 33 -4.35 -15.89 11.66
CA ALA A 33 -3.46 -14.99 12.42
C ALA A 33 -3.19 -15.54 13.83
N VAL A 34 -4.23 -16.01 14.52
CA VAL A 34 -4.09 -16.66 15.82
C VAL A 34 -3.31 -17.97 15.70
N GLY A 35 -3.66 -18.82 14.73
CA GLY A 35 -3.02 -20.14 14.56
C GLY A 35 -1.53 -20.08 14.24
N TYR A 36 -1.09 -18.99 13.58
CA TYR A 36 0.32 -18.73 13.29
C TYR A 36 1.00 -17.80 14.30
N ASN A 37 0.32 -17.43 15.38
CA ASN A 37 0.82 -16.52 16.42
C ASN A 37 1.29 -15.17 15.84
N PHE A 38 0.57 -14.61 14.88
CA PHE A 38 0.89 -13.28 14.37
C PHE A 38 0.55 -12.21 15.40
N PRO A 39 1.47 -11.32 15.76
CA PRO A 39 1.18 -10.23 16.69
C PRO A 39 0.27 -9.17 16.07
N ALA A 40 0.33 -9.04 14.75
CA ALA A 40 -0.45 -8.09 13.97
C ALA A 40 -0.64 -8.59 12.53
N ILE A 41 -1.64 -8.06 11.84
CA ILE A 41 -1.88 -8.31 10.43
C ILE A 41 -2.49 -7.08 9.78
N GLY A 42 -2.08 -6.76 8.54
CA GLY A 42 -2.58 -5.63 7.76
C GLY A 42 -3.63 -6.08 6.76
N LEU A 43 -4.76 -5.37 6.70
CA LEU A 43 -5.75 -5.51 5.63
C LEU A 43 -5.56 -4.38 4.62
N THR A 44 -5.45 -4.73 3.33
CA THR A 44 -5.27 -3.77 2.24
C THR A 44 -6.14 -4.14 1.05
N ASP A 45 -7.44 -4.25 1.29
CA ASP A 45 -8.39 -4.53 0.21
C ASP A 45 -8.29 -3.49 -0.90
N THR A 46 -8.50 -3.95 -2.13
CA THR A 46 -8.33 -3.14 -3.33
C THR A 46 -9.50 -2.18 -3.47
N ASN A 47 -9.16 -0.89 -3.48
CA ASN A 47 -10.10 0.19 -3.74
C ASN A 47 -11.31 0.24 -2.80
N ASN A 48 -11.24 -0.34 -1.61
CA ASN A 48 -12.34 -0.31 -0.65
C ASN A 48 -11.89 -0.51 0.80
N LEU A 49 -12.78 -0.15 1.73
CA LEU A 49 -12.64 -0.34 3.18
C LEU A 49 -13.81 -1.17 3.76
N PHE A 50 -14.51 -1.96 2.93
CA PHE A 50 -15.74 -2.64 3.33
C PHE A 50 -15.53 -3.61 4.50
N GLY A 51 -14.37 -4.28 4.52
CA GLY A 51 -14.01 -5.21 5.58
C GLY A 51 -13.38 -4.58 6.82
N ALA A 52 -13.08 -3.29 6.83
CA ALA A 52 -12.22 -2.67 7.86
C ALA A 52 -12.78 -2.80 9.29
N LEU A 53 -14.09 -2.60 9.46
CA LEU A 53 -14.74 -2.71 10.77
C LEU A 53 -14.75 -4.16 11.26
N GLU A 54 -15.27 -5.08 10.44
CA GLU A 54 -15.31 -6.52 10.79
C GLU A 54 -13.91 -7.05 11.09
N PHE A 55 -12.91 -6.65 10.31
CA PHE A 55 -11.52 -7.02 10.49
C PHE A 55 -10.99 -6.54 11.85
N SER A 56 -11.22 -5.26 12.17
CA SER A 56 -10.75 -4.67 13.42
C SER A 56 -11.38 -5.35 14.64
N GLU A 57 -12.70 -5.54 14.65
CA GLU A 57 -13.42 -6.17 15.75
C GLU A 57 -12.99 -7.63 15.97
N LYS A 58 -12.91 -8.42 14.89
CA LYS A 58 -12.55 -9.84 14.99
C LYS A 58 -11.10 -10.05 15.47
N LEU A 59 -10.14 -9.30 14.93
CA LEU A 59 -8.75 -9.45 15.34
C LEU A 59 -8.53 -8.95 16.77
N TRP A 60 -9.15 -7.80 17.10
CA TRP A 60 -9.06 -7.28 18.46
C TRP A 60 -9.60 -8.27 19.51
N SER A 61 -10.73 -8.91 19.22
CA SER A 61 -11.31 -9.93 20.12
C SER A 61 -10.42 -11.18 20.30
N GLU A 62 -9.55 -11.45 19.34
CA GLU A 62 -8.59 -12.57 19.36
C GLU A 62 -7.19 -12.16 19.86
N GLY A 63 -7.01 -10.91 20.29
CA GLY A 63 -5.72 -10.42 20.79
C GLY A 63 -4.66 -10.16 19.71
N VAL A 64 -5.05 -10.07 18.44
CA VAL A 64 -4.18 -9.75 17.31
C VAL A 64 -4.38 -8.28 16.92
N GLN A 65 -3.29 -7.51 16.76
CA GLN A 65 -3.37 -6.11 16.36
C GLN A 65 -3.83 -5.96 14.91
N PRO A 66 -5.01 -5.37 14.63
CA PRO A 66 -5.42 -5.05 13.29
C PRO A 66 -4.68 -3.80 12.77
N ILE A 67 -4.21 -3.86 11.52
CA ILE A 67 -3.62 -2.72 10.82
C ILE A 67 -4.52 -2.44 9.61
N VAL A 68 -5.26 -1.34 9.67
CA VAL A 68 -6.21 -0.97 8.60
C VAL A 68 -5.51 -0.16 7.53
N GLY A 69 -5.62 -0.65 6.30
CA GLY A 69 -5.12 0.01 5.11
C GLY A 69 -6.03 -0.21 3.91
N CYS A 70 -5.61 0.33 2.78
CA CYS A 70 -6.29 0.17 1.49
C CYS A 70 -5.25 0.20 0.37
N SER A 71 -5.39 -0.68 -0.62
CA SER A 71 -4.65 -0.62 -1.87
C SER A 71 -5.42 0.23 -2.87
N LEU A 72 -4.89 1.41 -3.22
CA LEU A 72 -5.54 2.35 -4.12
C LEU A 72 -4.88 2.36 -5.49
N ASP A 73 -5.67 2.26 -6.55
CA ASP A 73 -5.24 2.58 -7.89
C ASP A 73 -5.04 4.11 -8.01
N VAL A 74 -3.84 4.55 -8.41
CA VAL A 74 -3.44 5.96 -8.38
C VAL A 74 -3.12 6.48 -9.78
N ASP A 75 -3.69 7.62 -10.13
CA ASP A 75 -3.33 8.41 -11.30
C ASP A 75 -2.36 9.53 -10.90
N PHE A 76 -1.13 9.49 -11.43
CA PHE A 76 -0.11 10.52 -11.22
C PHE A 76 -0.26 11.71 -12.17
N GLY A 77 -1.14 11.62 -13.18
CA GLY A 77 -1.31 12.65 -14.21
C GLY A 77 -0.17 12.70 -15.23
N ASP A 78 0.86 11.89 -15.08
CA ASP A 78 2.07 11.86 -15.90
C ASP A 78 2.02 10.82 -17.05
N GLN A 79 0.94 10.05 -17.13
CA GLN A 79 0.81 8.95 -18.09
C GLN A 79 0.44 9.44 -19.49
N ARG A 80 -0.21 10.61 -19.61
CA ARG A 80 -0.70 11.15 -20.89
C ARG A 80 0.43 11.64 -21.80
N ASP A 81 1.58 12.00 -21.21
CA ASP A 81 2.74 12.50 -21.94
C ASP A 81 3.69 11.39 -22.41
N ALA A 82 3.49 10.16 -21.93
CA ALA A 82 4.30 9.01 -22.33
C ALA A 82 3.77 8.46 -23.68
N GLN A 83 4.39 8.84 -24.78
CA GLN A 83 4.21 8.23 -26.12
C GLN A 83 4.75 6.79 -26.18
N SER A 84 4.65 6.05 -25.08
CA SER A 84 5.12 4.69 -24.96
C SER A 84 4.13 3.70 -25.59
N PRO A 85 4.61 2.69 -26.35
CA PRO A 85 3.77 1.60 -26.86
C PRO A 85 2.97 0.88 -25.75
N MET A 86 3.49 0.87 -24.54
CA MET A 86 2.86 0.27 -23.35
C MET A 86 1.61 1.05 -22.91
N VAL A 87 1.62 2.40 -23.03
CA VAL A 87 0.43 3.24 -22.77
C VAL A 87 -0.68 2.94 -23.77
N ARG A 88 -0.35 2.66 -25.04
CA ARG A 88 -1.33 2.26 -26.07
C ARG A 88 -1.95 0.89 -25.79
N THR A 89 -1.19 -0.04 -25.25
CA THR A 89 -1.71 -1.37 -24.85
C THR A 89 -2.59 -1.27 -23.60
N LEU A 90 -2.28 -0.34 -22.68
CA LEU A 90 -3.07 -0.09 -21.47
C LEU A 90 -4.30 0.79 -21.74
N ALA A 91 -4.34 1.56 -22.83
CA ALA A 91 -5.46 2.44 -23.16
C ALA A 91 -6.82 1.72 -23.29
N ASN A 92 -6.80 0.40 -23.56
CA ASN A 92 -7.98 -0.46 -23.59
C ASN A 92 -8.10 -1.36 -22.34
N SER A 93 -7.28 -1.13 -21.31
CA SER A 93 -7.32 -1.85 -20.04
C SER A 93 -8.19 -1.10 -19.04
N PRO A 94 -8.87 -1.80 -18.11
CA PRO A 94 -9.52 -1.16 -16.96
C PRO A 94 -8.58 -0.30 -16.09
N ARG A 95 -7.26 -0.40 -16.29
CA ARG A 95 -6.23 0.40 -15.61
C ARG A 95 -5.65 1.53 -16.48
N ALA A 96 -6.33 1.95 -17.53
CA ALA A 96 -5.82 2.97 -18.46
C ALA A 96 -5.45 4.31 -17.78
N HIS A 97 -6.07 4.61 -16.64
CA HIS A 97 -5.86 5.82 -15.85
C HIS A 97 -5.05 5.60 -14.57
N SER A 98 -4.59 4.37 -14.29
CA SER A 98 -3.79 4.06 -13.10
C SER A 98 -2.31 3.91 -13.44
N ALA A 99 -1.47 4.67 -12.74
CA ALA A 99 -0.01 4.51 -12.80
C ALA A 99 0.48 3.29 -12.01
N GLY A 100 -0.40 2.69 -11.22
CA GLY A 100 -0.13 1.57 -10.33
C GLY A 100 -0.83 1.72 -9.00
N ARG A 101 -0.64 0.75 -8.12
CA ARG A 101 -1.26 0.70 -6.80
C ARG A 101 -0.32 1.17 -5.70
N LEU A 102 -0.82 2.02 -4.81
CA LEU A 102 -0.18 2.32 -3.53
C LEU A 102 -0.93 1.62 -2.40
N ALA A 103 -0.22 1.09 -1.42
CA ALA A 103 -0.84 0.63 -0.19
C ALA A 103 -0.69 1.72 0.88
N LEU A 104 -1.82 2.20 1.39
CA LEU A 104 -1.88 3.21 2.43
C LEU A 104 -2.43 2.60 3.72
N TYR A 105 -1.84 2.96 4.87
CA TYR A 105 -2.25 2.45 6.18
C TYR A 105 -2.53 3.61 7.13
N ALA A 106 -3.60 3.50 7.90
CA ALA A 106 -3.93 4.45 8.95
C ALA A 106 -3.01 4.25 10.16
N MET A 107 -2.34 5.32 10.59
CA MET A 107 -1.56 5.37 11.83
C MET A 107 -2.43 5.72 13.04
N ASN A 108 -3.49 6.47 12.81
CA ASN A 108 -4.36 7.03 13.83
C ASN A 108 -5.77 7.31 13.27
N ALA A 109 -6.65 7.90 14.06
CA ALA A 109 -8.02 8.23 13.67
C ALA A 109 -8.07 9.20 12.47
N ASP A 110 -7.17 10.18 12.41
CA ASP A 110 -7.10 11.13 11.28
C ASP A 110 -6.70 10.40 9.99
N GLY A 111 -5.73 9.48 10.06
CA GLY A 111 -5.34 8.64 8.93
C GLY A 111 -6.51 7.77 8.45
N TYR A 112 -7.29 7.18 9.37
CA TYR A 112 -8.47 6.42 8.99
C TYR A 112 -9.54 7.30 8.32
N ALA A 113 -9.79 8.50 8.86
CA ALA A 113 -10.68 9.47 8.23
C ALA A 113 -10.20 9.87 6.82
N ASN A 114 -8.88 10.00 6.63
CA ASN A 114 -8.29 10.28 5.33
C ASN A 114 -8.42 9.09 4.36
N LEU A 115 -8.26 7.84 4.82
CA LEU A 115 -8.56 6.66 3.99
C LEU A 115 -10.02 6.65 3.52
N MET A 116 -10.97 7.00 4.40
CA MET A 116 -12.39 7.10 4.02
C MET A 116 -12.62 8.20 2.98
N ARG A 117 -11.96 9.35 3.10
CA ARG A 117 -12.03 10.45 2.12
C ARG A 117 -11.48 10.00 0.76
N LEU A 118 -10.33 9.32 0.74
CA LEU A 118 -9.72 8.77 -0.47
C LEU A 118 -10.60 7.70 -1.10
N SER A 119 -11.15 6.78 -0.28
CA SER A 119 -12.10 5.77 -0.75
C SER A 119 -13.35 6.38 -1.37
N LYS A 120 -13.87 7.50 -0.84
CA LYS A 120 -14.95 8.25 -1.46
C LYS A 120 -14.50 8.89 -2.78
N ALA A 121 -13.37 9.60 -2.78
CA ALA A 121 -12.88 10.36 -3.94
C ALA A 121 -12.69 9.47 -5.17
N MET A 122 -12.19 8.24 -5.00
CA MET A 122 -11.95 7.31 -6.11
C MET A 122 -13.23 6.88 -6.87
N TYR A 123 -14.41 6.99 -6.23
CA TYR A 123 -15.69 6.67 -6.87
C TYR A 123 -16.41 7.90 -7.44
N PHE A 124 -16.11 9.09 -6.91
CA PHE A 124 -16.84 10.32 -7.26
C PHE A 124 -16.05 11.31 -8.11
N ASP A 125 -14.71 11.26 -8.09
CA ASP A 125 -13.85 12.18 -8.82
C ASP A 125 -13.58 11.76 -10.29
N PRO A 126 -13.48 10.44 -10.63
CA PRO A 126 -13.33 10.01 -12.02
C PRO A 126 -14.60 10.30 -12.85
N ALA A 127 -14.44 10.49 -14.16
CA ALA A 127 -15.57 10.57 -15.07
C ALA A 127 -16.33 9.23 -15.13
N ALA A 128 -17.58 9.25 -15.56
CA ALA A 128 -18.45 8.08 -15.54
C ALA A 128 -17.97 6.90 -16.43
N ASP A 129 -17.11 7.19 -17.40
CA ASP A 129 -16.51 6.23 -18.32
C ASP A 129 -15.08 5.83 -17.90
N GLU A 130 -14.55 6.44 -16.84
CA GLU A 130 -13.23 6.09 -16.30
C GLU A 130 -13.34 4.98 -15.23
N PRO A 131 -12.35 4.07 -15.13
CA PRO A 131 -12.27 3.13 -14.04
C PRO A 131 -12.02 3.85 -12.71
N THR A 132 -12.40 3.21 -11.61
CA THR A 132 -12.14 3.73 -10.27
C THR A 132 -10.64 3.93 -10.03
N HIS A 133 -10.25 5.15 -9.71
CA HIS A 133 -8.89 5.50 -9.35
C HIS A 133 -8.86 6.76 -8.47
N THR A 134 -7.75 7.00 -7.80
CA THR A 134 -7.51 8.21 -7.01
C THR A 134 -6.42 9.04 -7.68
N LYS A 135 -6.67 10.33 -7.89
CA LYS A 135 -5.62 11.25 -8.36
C LYS A 135 -4.61 11.49 -7.24
N ILE A 136 -3.32 11.54 -7.60
CA ILE A 136 -2.25 11.79 -6.62
C ILE A 136 -2.48 13.10 -5.84
N ALA A 137 -3.07 14.13 -6.46
CA ALA A 137 -3.43 15.37 -5.79
C ALA A 137 -4.38 15.16 -4.59
N ARG A 138 -5.30 14.19 -4.68
CA ARG A 138 -6.16 13.83 -3.53
C ARG A 138 -5.39 13.15 -2.41
N ILE A 139 -4.39 12.35 -2.76
CA ILE A 139 -3.50 11.75 -1.75
C ILE A 139 -2.68 12.84 -1.06
N GLU A 140 -2.22 13.85 -1.80
CA GLU A 140 -1.52 15.01 -1.26
C GLU A 140 -2.38 15.77 -0.23
N GLU A 141 -3.66 15.98 -0.51
CA GLU A 141 -4.62 16.61 0.41
C GLU A 141 -4.91 15.76 1.66
N CYS A 142 -4.81 14.44 1.55
CA CYS A 142 -5.26 13.48 2.57
C CYS A 142 -4.12 12.62 3.14
N SER A 143 -2.84 13.02 3.02
CA SER A 143 -1.68 12.22 3.46
C SER A 143 -1.44 12.20 4.97
N GLY A 144 -2.07 13.10 5.71
CA GLY A 144 -1.92 13.19 7.17
C GLY A 144 -2.35 11.90 7.87
N GLY A 145 -1.53 11.40 8.82
CA GLY A 145 -1.81 10.18 9.57
C GLY A 145 -1.76 8.88 8.75
N LEU A 146 -1.21 8.93 7.53
CA LEU A 146 -1.05 7.75 6.67
C LEU A 146 0.43 7.35 6.53
N ILE A 147 0.67 6.04 6.48
CA ILE A 147 1.90 5.42 5.99
C ILE A 147 1.64 4.94 4.56
N ALA A 148 2.62 5.10 3.68
CA ALA A 148 2.56 4.65 2.30
C ALA A 148 3.61 3.58 2.02
N LEU A 149 3.19 2.49 1.34
CA LEU A 149 4.08 1.56 0.66
C LEU A 149 3.96 1.77 -0.86
N THR A 150 5.08 1.61 -1.55
CA THR A 150 5.16 1.83 -3.00
C THR A 150 4.42 0.81 -3.86
N GLY A 151 3.76 -0.19 -3.25
CA GLY A 151 2.83 -1.09 -3.91
C GLY A 151 3.44 -2.34 -4.56
N GLY A 152 4.74 -2.60 -4.29
CA GLY A 152 5.42 -3.80 -4.82
C GLY A 152 5.44 -3.85 -6.36
N PRO A 153 5.29 -5.04 -6.98
CA PRO A 153 5.38 -5.21 -8.44
C PRO A 153 4.33 -4.44 -9.25
N ASP A 154 3.15 -4.21 -8.65
CA ASP A 154 2.05 -3.45 -9.28
C ASP A 154 2.07 -1.97 -8.89
N GLY A 155 3.08 -1.54 -8.14
CA GLY A 155 3.25 -0.15 -7.71
C GLY A 155 3.72 0.77 -8.84
N PRO A 156 3.46 2.09 -8.72
CA PRO A 156 3.73 3.06 -9.77
C PRO A 156 5.22 3.18 -10.12
N ILE A 157 6.10 2.93 -9.15
CA ILE A 157 7.56 2.96 -9.34
C ILE A 157 8.01 1.70 -10.08
N SER A 158 7.58 0.52 -9.62
CA SER A 158 7.96 -0.75 -10.23
C SER A 158 7.45 -0.87 -11.68
N LEU A 159 6.23 -0.40 -11.95
CA LEU A 159 5.69 -0.39 -13.32
C LEU A 159 6.49 0.54 -14.24
N ALA A 160 6.95 1.69 -13.77
CA ALA A 160 7.83 2.56 -14.53
C ALA A 160 9.19 1.90 -14.82
N LEU A 161 9.78 1.21 -13.82
CA LEU A 161 11.04 0.47 -13.99
C LEU A 161 10.89 -0.72 -14.96
N HIS A 162 9.75 -1.43 -14.94
CA HIS A 162 9.48 -2.50 -15.91
C HIS A 162 9.37 -2.01 -17.35
N GLY A 163 8.96 -0.74 -17.54
CA GLY A 163 8.93 -0.07 -18.83
C GLY A 163 10.26 0.61 -19.21
N ASP A 164 11.34 0.37 -18.46
CA ASP A 164 12.65 1.03 -18.63
C ASP A 164 12.60 2.57 -18.47
N HIS A 165 11.56 3.09 -17.79
CA HIS A 165 11.38 4.52 -17.54
C HIS A 165 11.98 4.94 -16.18
N THR A 166 13.30 4.83 -16.05
CA THR A 166 14.00 5.11 -14.77
C THR A 166 13.82 6.54 -14.26
N ALA A 167 13.79 7.52 -15.17
CA ALA A 167 13.56 8.93 -14.81
C ALA A 167 12.15 9.13 -14.23
N LEU A 168 11.13 8.49 -14.81
CA LEU A 168 9.77 8.54 -14.35
C LEU A 168 9.63 7.85 -12.97
N ALA A 169 10.26 6.68 -12.80
CA ALA A 169 10.30 5.98 -11.52
C ALA A 169 10.90 6.86 -10.41
N ALA A 170 12.02 7.54 -10.71
CA ALA A 170 12.66 8.45 -9.78
C ALA A 170 11.78 9.67 -9.45
N ALA A 171 11.12 10.28 -10.44
CA ALA A 171 10.22 11.42 -10.23
C ALA A 171 9.01 11.04 -9.35
N ARG A 172 8.41 9.86 -9.57
CA ARG A 172 7.31 9.35 -8.74
C ARG A 172 7.78 9.04 -7.31
N CYS A 173 8.97 8.44 -7.17
CA CYS A 173 9.55 8.18 -5.85
C CYS A 173 9.84 9.47 -5.09
N ASP A 174 10.42 10.48 -5.75
CA ASP A 174 10.67 11.80 -5.18
C ASP A 174 9.37 12.47 -4.70
N ARG A 175 8.33 12.46 -5.54
CA ARG A 175 7.03 13.02 -5.19
C ARG A 175 6.43 12.35 -3.95
N LEU A 176 6.49 11.02 -3.87
CA LEU A 176 6.01 10.28 -2.71
C LEU A 176 6.88 10.53 -1.47
N ALA A 177 8.21 10.63 -1.62
CA ALA A 177 9.12 10.93 -0.53
C ALA A 177 8.89 12.33 0.05
N ASN A 178 8.66 13.33 -0.82
CA ASN A 178 8.31 14.69 -0.38
C ASN A 178 6.96 14.73 0.35
N LEU A 179 6.00 13.86 -0.05
CA LEU A 179 4.67 13.83 0.55
C LEU A 179 4.63 13.09 1.88
N PHE A 180 5.29 11.95 1.98
CA PHE A 180 5.19 11.08 3.15
C PHE A 180 6.39 11.17 4.09
N GLY A 181 7.54 11.64 3.61
CA GLY A 181 8.76 11.72 4.42
C GLY A 181 9.17 10.36 5.00
N ASP A 182 9.34 10.31 6.30
CA ASP A 182 9.67 9.10 7.08
C ASP A 182 8.57 8.04 7.11
N ARG A 183 7.40 8.36 6.60
CA ARG A 183 6.23 7.47 6.46
C ARG A 183 6.14 6.80 5.09
N LEU A 184 7.10 7.02 4.18
CA LEU A 184 7.22 6.30 2.92
C LEU A 184 8.10 5.07 3.10
N TYR A 185 7.63 3.95 2.57
CA TYR A 185 8.42 2.72 2.51
C TYR A 185 8.41 2.15 1.10
N VAL A 186 9.59 1.83 0.60
CA VAL A 186 9.73 1.05 -0.64
C VAL A 186 9.44 -0.40 -0.32
N GLU A 187 8.42 -0.95 -0.98
CA GLU A 187 7.99 -2.34 -0.79
C GLU A 187 8.79 -3.28 -1.67
N LEU A 188 9.44 -4.26 -1.05
CA LEU A 188 10.11 -5.36 -1.71
C LEU A 188 9.34 -6.65 -1.49
N GLN A 189 9.00 -7.34 -2.58
CA GLN A 189 8.39 -8.67 -2.56
C GLN A 189 9.37 -9.67 -3.17
N ARG A 190 9.45 -10.86 -2.56
CA ARG A 190 10.41 -11.92 -2.94
C ARG A 190 9.71 -13.28 -3.04
N HIS A 191 8.73 -13.37 -3.96
CA HIS A 191 8.03 -14.62 -4.24
C HIS A 191 8.78 -15.50 -5.25
N GLY A 192 9.98 -15.09 -5.69
CA GLY A 192 10.78 -15.81 -6.67
C GLY A 192 10.40 -15.54 -8.12
N ILE A 193 9.60 -14.52 -8.38
CA ILE A 193 9.15 -14.12 -9.71
C ILE A 193 10.21 -13.24 -10.38
N ASP A 194 10.51 -13.47 -11.65
CA ASP A 194 11.55 -12.72 -12.38
C ASP A 194 11.26 -11.22 -12.47
N LYS A 195 9.99 -10.83 -12.52
CA LYS A 195 9.57 -9.43 -12.45
C LYS A 195 10.10 -8.72 -11.20
N GLU A 196 9.98 -9.35 -10.04
CA GLU A 196 10.43 -8.78 -8.76
C GLU A 196 11.94 -8.60 -8.75
N ARG A 197 12.67 -9.63 -9.16
CA ARG A 197 14.15 -9.63 -9.20
C ARG A 197 14.71 -8.54 -10.11
N ARG A 198 14.04 -8.29 -11.25
CA ARG A 198 14.51 -7.33 -12.27
C ARG A 198 14.57 -5.90 -11.73
N VAL A 199 13.67 -5.51 -10.86
CA VAL A 199 13.55 -4.13 -10.36
C VAL A 199 14.09 -3.95 -8.94
N GLU A 200 14.44 -5.03 -8.23
CA GLU A 200 14.81 -4.99 -6.82
C GLU A 200 16.01 -4.07 -6.55
N SER A 201 17.10 -4.18 -7.34
CA SER A 201 18.27 -3.32 -7.17
C SER A 201 17.94 -1.83 -7.35
N ALA A 202 17.18 -1.51 -8.40
CA ALA A 202 16.76 -0.13 -8.67
C ALA A 202 15.84 0.42 -7.56
N LEU A 203 14.97 -0.41 -6.99
CA LEU A 203 14.13 -0.02 -5.85
C LEU A 203 14.95 0.26 -4.60
N ILE A 204 15.97 -0.54 -4.31
CA ILE A 204 16.89 -0.33 -3.19
C ILE A 204 17.67 0.98 -3.39
N ASP A 205 18.18 1.24 -4.58
CA ASP A 205 18.90 2.47 -4.92
C ASP A 205 18.00 3.71 -4.75
N LEU A 206 16.75 3.63 -5.20
CA LEU A 206 15.77 4.71 -5.00
C LEU A 206 15.45 4.92 -3.51
N ALA A 207 15.28 3.85 -2.73
CA ALA A 207 15.06 3.95 -1.29
C ALA A 207 16.22 4.67 -0.61
N GLY A 208 17.47 4.33 -0.95
CA GLY A 208 18.66 5.00 -0.44
C GLY A 208 18.74 6.47 -0.85
N LYS A 209 18.46 6.77 -2.13
CA LYS A 209 18.51 8.12 -2.68
C LYS A 209 17.53 9.09 -2.02
N PHE A 210 16.31 8.63 -1.75
CA PHE A 210 15.23 9.46 -1.21
C PHE A 210 15.02 9.27 0.30
N SER A 211 15.95 8.59 0.99
CA SER A 211 15.87 8.30 2.43
C SER A 211 14.55 7.61 2.84
N ALA A 212 13.93 6.90 1.90
CA ALA A 212 12.71 6.13 2.16
C ALA A 212 13.07 4.84 2.91
N GLY A 213 12.23 4.44 3.86
CA GLY A 213 12.37 3.16 4.52
C GLY A 213 12.16 2.00 3.53
N ILE A 214 12.75 0.84 3.83
CA ILE A 214 12.47 -0.40 3.07
C ILE A 214 11.51 -1.24 3.90
N ALA A 215 10.35 -1.54 3.33
CA ALA A 215 9.38 -2.46 3.90
C ALA A 215 9.61 -3.87 3.32
N ALA A 216 10.33 -4.67 4.08
CA ALA A 216 10.32 -6.13 3.90
C ALA A 216 9.53 -6.76 5.07
N GLY A 217 8.27 -6.43 5.19
CA GLY A 217 7.33 -6.97 6.18
C GLY A 217 7.49 -6.52 7.64
N LEU A 218 8.65 -6.04 8.09
CA LEU A 218 8.96 -5.98 9.53
C LEU A 218 9.07 -4.58 10.17
N ARG A 219 9.37 -3.52 9.44
CA ARG A 219 9.72 -2.22 10.07
C ARG A 219 8.54 -1.28 10.39
N ILE A 220 7.42 -1.42 9.72
CA ILE A 220 6.26 -0.52 9.93
C ILE A 220 5.63 -0.69 11.31
N ILE A 221 5.68 -1.89 11.87
CA ILE A 221 5.09 -2.18 13.18
C ILE A 221 5.77 -1.44 14.31
N ASP A 222 7.09 -1.31 14.26
CA ASP A 222 7.86 -0.65 15.31
C ASP A 222 7.49 0.83 15.44
N HIS A 223 7.14 1.48 14.33
CA HIS A 223 6.68 2.87 14.31
C HIS A 223 5.24 3.00 14.86
N GLN A 224 4.31 2.12 14.44
CA GLN A 224 2.93 2.13 14.95
C GLN A 224 2.84 1.74 16.43
N LEU A 225 3.57 0.71 16.86
CA LEU A 225 3.61 0.29 18.26
C LEU A 225 4.20 1.38 19.17
N ARG A 226 5.22 2.11 18.72
CA ARG A 226 5.78 3.24 19.48
C ARG A 226 4.82 4.41 19.57
N HIS A 227 4.03 4.68 18.52
CA HIS A 227 3.04 5.76 18.54
C HIS A 227 1.85 5.42 19.45
N GLN A 228 1.36 4.18 19.40
CA GLN A 228 0.27 3.72 20.28
C GLN A 228 0.67 3.62 21.75
N LYS A 229 1.89 3.16 22.06
CA LYS A 229 2.39 3.18 23.44
C LYS A 229 2.38 4.58 24.02
N ARG A 230 2.79 5.60 23.27
CA ARG A 230 2.76 7.00 23.72
C ARG A 230 1.36 7.55 23.94
N GLN A 231 0.33 7.03 23.26
CA GLN A 231 -1.07 7.44 23.45
C GLN A 231 -1.76 6.72 24.62
N ILE A 232 -1.24 5.55 25.04
CA ILE A 232 -1.78 4.78 26.18
C ILE A 232 -1.11 5.21 27.51
N GLU A 233 0.12 5.69 27.44
CA GLU A 233 0.93 6.13 28.61
C GLU A 233 0.80 7.63 28.90
N GLY A 234 0.08 8.42 28.12
CA GLY A 234 -0.23 9.85 28.32
C GLY A 234 -1.70 10.09 28.50
#